data_bb10feab4643acc5339542ba31512bb7
#
_entry.id   bb10feab4643acc5339542ba31512bb7
#
_cell.length_a   1.000
_cell.length_b   1.000
_cell.length_c   1.000
_cell.angle_alpha   90.00
_cell.angle_beta   90.00
_cell.angle_gamma   90.00
#
_symmetry.space_group_name_H-M   'P 1'
#
loop_
_entity.id
_entity.type
_entity.pdbx_description
1 polymer ?
#
loop_
_entity_poly.entity_id
_entity_poly.type
_entity_poly.pdbx_seq_one_letter_code
_entity_poly.pdbx_strand_id
1 'polypeptide(L)'
;MNSVKKKLPIGIENFAKLQAEDFYYVDKTMIIKELLDNWAEVNLFTRPRRFGKTLNMSMLKAFFELNGDKNCFKGTRISREVYLCEQYMGKFPVIFISLKSISAQTYEKACDMAIQIVNGEARRFQYLLESERLTKYDKDAFKSLLLPDMKESVLCSSLRILSELLEKHHGQKVILLIDEYDVPLAKAFELGYYNSMTLLIRNLFENALKTNDSLKFAVLTGCMRISKESIFTGLNNLKVLSVADVQFDEYFGFTDSDVKNILEYYELSEHYDEIKMWYDGYRFGNVEVYCPWDVINYCDELRINHMAQPQNYWSNTSSNEAVKRFIQETDKGTVRKEIEKLIAGETIVKEIHQELTYQDMYASIENLWSVLFTTGYLTQTGRKDANTFMLTIPNMEIRNIFLTQIMEYFKKTVSENGEALEKFCNALKDGNSEVVEQSLNNYLKRTISIRDTFVKKKMKENFYHGILLGILGFQQNWSVSSNKESGDGYSDILIETEDQETGIIIEIKYAETGNLEAVSKDALKQIEDRRYEEQLLEEGVEHILKYGIAFYKKKCKVIVVK
;
A
#
# COMPACT_ATOMS: atom_id res chain seq x y z
N MET A 1 -23.97 2.00 -32.50
CA MET A 1 -22.51 2.08 -32.73
C MET A 1 -21.88 1.88 -31.36
N ASN A 2 -21.26 0.73 -31.10
CA ASN A 2 -20.49 0.55 -29.87
C ASN A 2 -19.29 1.51 -29.94
N SER A 3 -19.33 2.61 -29.17
CA SER A 3 -18.17 3.46 -29.01
C SER A 3 -17.06 2.61 -28.38
N VAL A 4 -15.89 2.64 -28.97
CA VAL A 4 -14.72 1.95 -28.39
C VAL A 4 -14.50 2.52 -27.01
N LYS A 5 -14.59 1.68 -25.97
CA LYS A 5 -14.37 2.09 -24.58
C LYS A 5 -12.92 2.55 -24.40
N LYS A 6 -12.72 3.61 -23.61
CA LYS A 6 -11.38 4.12 -23.27
C LYS A 6 -10.55 3.04 -22.59
N LYS A 7 -9.22 3.10 -22.76
CA LYS A 7 -8.28 2.22 -22.05
C LYS A 7 -8.16 2.62 -20.59
N LEU A 8 -7.96 1.65 -19.70
CA LEU A 8 -7.61 1.92 -18.31
C LEU A 8 -6.16 2.39 -18.18
N PRO A 9 -5.85 3.40 -17.34
CA PRO A 9 -4.53 4.05 -17.27
C PRO A 9 -3.54 3.27 -16.39
N ILE A 10 -3.28 1.99 -16.68
CA ILE A 10 -2.34 1.16 -15.92
C ILE A 10 -0.94 1.71 -16.09
N GLY A 11 -0.30 2.10 -14.96
CA GLY A 11 1.06 2.63 -14.94
C GLY A 11 1.23 4.03 -15.56
N ILE A 12 0.14 4.75 -15.86
CA ILE A 12 0.20 6.11 -16.39
C ILE A 12 0.21 7.12 -15.23
N GLU A 13 1.35 7.75 -15.02
CA GLU A 13 1.55 8.76 -13.97
C GLU A 13 1.54 10.20 -14.52
N ASN A 14 1.50 10.39 -15.83
CA ASN A 14 1.50 11.69 -16.51
C ASN A 14 0.10 12.08 -16.96
N PHE A 15 -0.45 13.16 -16.40
CA PHE A 15 -1.80 13.63 -16.68
C PHE A 15 -1.99 14.08 -18.14
N ALA A 16 -1.02 14.83 -18.68
CA ALA A 16 -1.12 15.29 -20.07
C ALA A 16 -1.13 14.11 -21.06
N LYS A 17 -0.27 13.10 -20.82
CA LYS A 17 -0.28 11.86 -21.60
C LYS A 17 -1.59 11.12 -21.47
N LEU A 18 -2.12 11.00 -20.25
CA LEU A 18 -3.38 10.32 -19.97
C LEU A 18 -4.53 10.94 -20.79
N GLN A 19 -4.59 12.27 -20.83
CA GLN A 19 -5.61 13.00 -21.59
C GLN A 19 -5.38 12.94 -23.11
N ALA A 20 -4.14 13.11 -23.56
CA ALA A 20 -3.79 13.10 -24.98
C ALA A 20 -4.04 11.74 -25.67
N GLU A 21 -3.85 10.63 -24.94
CA GLU A 21 -4.06 9.27 -25.43
C GLU A 21 -5.48 8.74 -25.10
N ASP A 22 -6.37 9.59 -24.60
CA ASP A 22 -7.78 9.30 -24.30
C ASP A 22 -8.00 8.11 -23.36
N PHE A 23 -7.17 7.98 -22.30
CA PHE A 23 -7.40 7.02 -21.24
C PHE A 23 -8.61 7.41 -20.37
N TYR A 24 -9.20 6.43 -19.69
CA TYR A 24 -10.25 6.71 -18.71
C TYR A 24 -9.66 7.45 -17.51
N TYR A 25 -10.22 8.61 -17.18
CA TYR A 25 -9.77 9.45 -16.08
C TYR A 25 -10.88 9.67 -15.07
N VAL A 26 -10.62 9.33 -13.81
CA VAL A 26 -11.46 9.71 -12.67
C VAL A 26 -11.11 11.14 -12.31
N ASP A 27 -12.04 12.06 -12.55
CA ASP A 27 -11.79 13.49 -12.50
C ASP A 27 -11.60 14.01 -11.06
N LYS A 28 -10.35 14.21 -10.67
CA LYS A 28 -9.93 14.83 -9.41
C LYS A 28 -9.45 16.28 -9.57
N THR A 29 -9.75 16.92 -10.71
CA THR A 29 -9.22 18.27 -11.01
C THR A 29 -9.70 19.35 -10.04
N MET A 30 -10.76 19.11 -9.25
CA MET A 30 -11.22 20.07 -8.24
C MET A 30 -10.27 20.24 -7.06
N ILE A 31 -9.25 19.37 -6.91
CA ILE A 31 -8.14 19.60 -5.97
C ILE A 31 -7.46 20.95 -6.24
N ILE A 32 -7.42 21.39 -7.51
CA ILE A 32 -6.85 22.68 -7.91
C ILE A 32 -7.62 23.83 -7.27
N LYS A 33 -8.96 23.77 -7.32
CA LYS A 33 -9.80 24.78 -6.70
C LYS A 33 -9.61 24.81 -5.19
N GLU A 34 -9.70 23.65 -4.54
CA GLU A 34 -9.51 23.58 -3.08
C GLU A 34 -8.12 24.06 -2.66
N LEU A 35 -7.08 23.75 -3.46
CA LEU A 35 -5.74 24.24 -3.22
C LEU A 35 -5.68 25.77 -3.34
N LEU A 36 -6.27 26.35 -4.39
CA LEU A 36 -6.27 27.80 -4.61
C LEU A 36 -7.10 28.55 -3.58
N ASP A 37 -8.16 27.96 -3.06
CA ASP A 37 -9.00 28.55 -2.00
C ASP A 37 -8.33 28.48 -0.62
N ASN A 38 -7.48 27.50 -0.37
CA ASN A 38 -6.98 27.17 0.98
C ASN A 38 -5.45 26.99 1.06
N TRP A 39 -4.68 27.46 0.08
CA TRP A 39 -3.24 27.23 0.04
C TRP A 39 -2.48 27.90 1.20
N ALA A 40 -1.46 27.19 1.69
CA ALA A 40 -0.37 27.75 2.47
C ALA A 40 0.84 27.93 1.54
N GLU A 41 1.83 28.68 1.99
CA GLU A 41 3.04 28.88 1.19
C GLU A 41 3.74 27.55 0.86
N VAL A 42 3.71 26.58 1.80
CA VAL A 42 4.18 25.20 1.58
C VAL A 42 3.09 24.21 2.02
N ASN A 43 2.64 23.37 1.09
CA ASN A 43 1.61 22.37 1.33
C ASN A 43 2.22 20.97 1.19
N LEU A 44 2.15 20.15 2.24
CA LEU A 44 2.65 18.79 2.25
C LEU A 44 1.49 17.80 2.32
N PHE A 45 1.28 17.01 1.28
CA PHE A 45 0.31 15.92 1.27
C PHE A 45 0.99 14.59 1.60
N THR A 46 0.58 13.97 2.72
CA THR A 46 1.02 12.62 3.06
C THR A 46 -0.12 11.63 2.86
N ARG A 47 0.07 10.69 1.92
CA ARG A 47 -0.90 9.65 1.56
C ARG A 47 -0.16 8.33 1.34
N PRO A 48 -0.78 7.19 1.59
CA PRO A 48 -0.18 5.89 1.29
C PRO A 48 0.25 5.77 -0.18
N ARG A 49 1.06 4.77 -0.48
CA ARG A 49 1.44 4.47 -1.87
C ARG A 49 0.20 4.10 -2.69
N ARG A 50 0.24 4.38 -4.01
CA ARG A 50 -0.83 4.02 -4.98
C ARG A 50 -2.14 4.79 -4.89
N PHE A 51 -2.19 5.88 -4.12
CA PHE A 51 -3.35 6.77 -3.99
C PHE A 51 -3.30 8.00 -4.91
N GLY A 52 -2.61 7.92 -6.05
CA GLY A 52 -2.66 8.95 -7.10
C GLY A 52 -1.82 10.21 -6.86
N LYS A 53 -0.88 10.22 -5.89
CA LYS A 53 -0.03 11.38 -5.58
C LYS A 53 0.68 11.95 -6.81
N THR A 54 1.45 11.13 -7.51
CA THR A 54 2.24 11.54 -8.70
C THR A 54 1.36 12.04 -9.83
N LEU A 55 0.20 11.40 -10.07
CA LEU A 55 -0.75 11.84 -11.09
C LEU A 55 -1.32 13.23 -10.77
N ASN A 56 -1.71 13.47 -9.51
CA ASN A 56 -2.17 14.78 -9.06
C ASN A 56 -1.06 15.84 -9.19
N MET A 57 0.19 15.52 -8.85
CA MET A 57 1.33 16.41 -9.04
C MET A 57 1.55 16.75 -10.52
N SER A 58 1.47 15.75 -11.40
CA SER A 58 1.54 15.93 -12.86
C SER A 58 0.41 16.81 -13.39
N MET A 59 -0.80 16.65 -12.83
CA MET A 59 -1.97 17.48 -13.17
C MET A 59 -1.78 18.93 -12.71
N LEU A 60 -1.30 19.17 -11.48
CA LEU A 60 -0.99 20.53 -11.00
C LEU A 60 0.06 21.20 -11.90
N LYS A 61 1.12 20.46 -12.27
CA LYS A 61 2.10 20.94 -13.24
C LYS A 61 1.44 21.35 -14.55
N ALA A 62 0.67 20.49 -15.16
CA ALA A 62 0.01 20.76 -16.44
C ALA A 62 -0.95 21.97 -16.37
N PHE A 63 -1.59 22.19 -15.20
CA PHE A 63 -2.51 23.32 -15.02
C PHE A 63 -1.78 24.66 -14.89
N PHE A 64 -0.73 24.73 -14.08
CA PHE A 64 -0.09 26.01 -13.77
C PHE A 64 0.99 26.42 -14.77
N GLU A 65 1.64 25.45 -15.43
CA GLU A 65 2.85 25.66 -16.23
C GLU A 65 2.61 26.58 -17.43
N LEU A 66 3.53 27.57 -17.59
CA LEU A 66 3.56 28.44 -18.77
C LEU A 66 3.60 27.62 -20.06
N ASN A 67 2.80 28.00 -21.04
CA ASN A 67 2.70 27.34 -22.33
C ASN A 67 2.25 25.86 -22.27
N GLY A 68 1.69 25.39 -21.13
CA GLY A 68 1.09 24.07 -21.02
C GLY A 68 -0.11 23.90 -21.96
N ASP A 69 -0.36 22.66 -22.38
CA ASP A 69 -1.52 22.34 -23.22
C ASP A 69 -2.83 22.43 -22.41
N LYS A 70 -3.55 23.52 -22.57
CA LYS A 70 -4.84 23.74 -21.91
C LYS A 70 -5.94 22.76 -22.34
N ASN A 71 -5.77 22.09 -23.50
CA ASN A 71 -6.74 21.11 -23.98
C ASN A 71 -6.82 19.88 -23.07
N CYS A 72 -5.76 19.59 -22.29
CA CYS A 72 -5.76 18.52 -21.29
C CYS A 72 -6.90 18.65 -20.26
N PHE A 73 -7.42 19.87 -20.05
CA PHE A 73 -8.49 20.15 -19.09
C PHE A 73 -9.87 20.26 -19.72
N LYS A 74 -9.97 20.13 -21.05
CA LYS A 74 -11.27 20.23 -21.74
C LYS A 74 -12.22 19.12 -21.26
N GLY A 75 -13.39 19.52 -20.78
CA GLY A 75 -14.41 18.61 -20.27
C GLY A 75 -14.21 18.15 -18.82
N THR A 76 -13.12 18.53 -18.17
CA THR A 76 -12.90 18.28 -16.74
C THR A 76 -13.71 19.25 -15.86
N ARG A 77 -13.90 18.90 -14.58
CA ARG A 77 -14.68 19.70 -13.63
C ARG A 77 -14.06 21.08 -13.42
N ILE A 78 -12.73 21.20 -13.33
CA ILE A 78 -12.02 22.48 -13.15
C ILE A 78 -12.22 23.42 -14.34
N SER A 79 -12.43 22.91 -15.56
CA SER A 79 -12.66 23.75 -16.75
C SER A 79 -13.93 24.58 -16.67
N ARG A 80 -14.86 24.24 -15.76
CA ARG A 80 -16.09 24.99 -15.49
C ARG A 80 -15.86 26.17 -14.55
N GLU A 81 -14.75 26.20 -13.83
CA GLU A 81 -14.31 27.29 -12.95
C GLU A 81 -13.57 28.36 -13.79
N VAL A 82 -14.31 29.05 -14.66
CA VAL A 82 -13.77 29.96 -15.69
C VAL A 82 -12.82 30.99 -15.09
N TYR A 83 -13.21 31.63 -13.98
CA TYR A 83 -12.38 32.63 -13.29
C TYR A 83 -11.04 32.08 -12.85
N LEU A 84 -11.01 30.88 -12.23
CA LEU A 84 -9.77 30.26 -11.79
C LEU A 84 -8.88 29.87 -12.98
N CYS A 85 -9.48 29.36 -14.04
CA CYS A 85 -8.75 29.03 -15.27
C CYS A 85 -8.12 30.28 -15.91
N GLU A 86 -8.85 31.38 -15.99
CA GLU A 86 -8.34 32.65 -16.54
C GLU A 86 -7.18 33.24 -15.70
N GLN A 87 -7.27 33.13 -14.38
CA GLN A 87 -6.28 33.71 -13.47
C GLN A 87 -5.02 32.84 -13.32
N TYR A 88 -5.14 31.50 -13.37
CA TYR A 88 -4.07 30.61 -12.95
C TYR A 88 -3.59 29.63 -14.03
N MET A 89 -4.45 29.20 -14.97
CA MET A 89 -4.09 28.17 -15.94
C MET A 89 -3.06 28.67 -16.96
N GLY A 90 -1.87 28.04 -16.94
CA GLY A 90 -0.78 28.37 -17.84
C GLY A 90 -0.12 29.73 -17.55
N LYS A 91 -0.08 30.17 -16.29
CA LYS A 91 0.36 31.51 -15.90
C LYS A 91 1.67 31.56 -15.12
N PHE A 92 2.20 30.44 -14.67
CA PHE A 92 3.34 30.40 -13.76
C PHE A 92 4.48 29.55 -14.32
N PRO A 93 5.74 29.95 -14.11
CA PRO A 93 6.83 29.00 -14.23
C PRO A 93 6.70 27.95 -13.14
N VAL A 94 6.83 26.66 -13.53
CA VAL A 94 6.69 25.52 -12.62
C VAL A 94 7.98 24.73 -12.62
N ILE A 95 8.60 24.58 -11.45
CA ILE A 95 9.68 23.64 -11.20
C ILE A 95 9.07 22.36 -10.66
N PHE A 96 9.31 21.23 -11.32
CA PHE A 96 8.82 19.92 -10.91
C PHE A 96 9.96 18.93 -10.76
N ILE A 97 10.19 18.44 -9.56
CA ILE A 97 11.15 17.37 -9.29
C ILE A 97 10.48 16.19 -8.60
N SER A 98 10.87 14.98 -8.98
CA SER A 98 10.49 13.75 -8.27
C SER A 98 11.75 13.11 -7.68
N LEU A 99 11.74 12.88 -6.38
CA LEU A 99 12.86 12.25 -5.67
C LEU A 99 12.73 10.72 -5.62
N LYS A 100 11.72 10.17 -6.31
CA LYS A 100 11.39 8.73 -6.36
C LYS A 100 12.56 7.83 -6.75
N SER A 101 13.44 8.31 -7.64
CA SER A 101 14.55 7.53 -8.17
C SER A 101 15.81 7.55 -7.30
N ILE A 102 15.89 8.39 -6.27
CA ILE A 102 17.09 8.46 -5.42
C ILE A 102 17.15 7.22 -4.53
N SER A 103 17.88 6.23 -5.01
CA SER A 103 18.15 4.97 -4.31
C SER A 103 19.54 4.47 -4.68
N ALA A 104 20.51 4.64 -3.80
CA ALA A 104 21.90 4.28 -4.04
C ALA A 104 22.54 3.69 -2.77
N GLN A 105 23.55 2.84 -2.94
CA GLN A 105 24.21 2.17 -1.82
C GLN A 105 25.05 3.09 -0.95
N THR A 106 25.48 4.25 -1.48
CA THR A 106 26.29 5.23 -0.74
C THR A 106 25.70 6.63 -0.89
N TYR A 107 26.05 7.51 0.05
CA TYR A 107 25.64 8.91 0.06
C TYR A 107 26.09 9.65 -1.20
N GLU A 108 27.35 9.45 -1.63
CA GLU A 108 27.92 10.11 -2.80
C GLU A 108 27.10 9.79 -4.07
N LYS A 109 26.78 8.52 -4.29
CA LYS A 109 25.95 8.10 -5.43
C LYS A 109 24.53 8.65 -5.34
N ALA A 110 23.98 8.77 -4.13
CA ALA A 110 22.67 9.38 -3.93
C ALA A 110 22.69 10.89 -4.25
N CYS A 111 23.78 11.60 -3.90
CA CYS A 111 24.00 12.98 -4.30
C CYS A 111 24.10 13.12 -5.83
N ASP A 112 24.83 12.23 -6.51
CA ASP A 112 24.92 12.23 -7.98
C ASP A 112 23.54 12.08 -8.62
N MET A 113 22.67 11.22 -8.08
CA MET A 113 21.29 11.06 -8.56
C MET A 113 20.45 12.32 -8.31
N ALA A 114 20.61 12.99 -7.17
CA ALA A 114 19.95 14.26 -6.88
C ALA A 114 20.42 15.37 -7.84
N ILE A 115 21.72 15.44 -8.14
CA ILE A 115 22.29 16.34 -9.14
C ILE A 115 21.67 16.09 -10.53
N GLN A 116 21.55 14.82 -10.93
CA GLN A 116 20.95 14.48 -12.24
C GLN A 116 19.47 14.91 -12.33
N ILE A 117 18.70 14.79 -11.24
CA ILE A 117 17.31 15.25 -11.19
C ILE A 117 17.23 16.77 -11.38
N VAL A 118 18.01 17.52 -10.60
CA VAL A 118 18.05 19.00 -10.69
C VAL A 118 18.54 19.45 -12.06
N ASN A 119 19.59 18.83 -12.56
CA ASN A 119 20.15 19.11 -13.89
C ASN A 119 19.12 18.84 -15.00
N GLY A 120 18.40 17.71 -14.92
CA GLY A 120 17.33 17.37 -15.85
C GLY A 120 16.21 18.42 -15.86
N GLU A 121 15.81 18.90 -14.70
CA GLU A 121 14.80 19.95 -14.58
C GLU A 121 15.34 21.31 -15.10
N ALA A 122 16.56 21.69 -14.73
CA ALA A 122 17.19 22.92 -15.21
C ALA A 122 17.30 22.96 -16.75
N ARG A 123 17.59 21.83 -17.41
CA ARG A 123 17.65 21.73 -18.88
C ARG A 123 16.36 22.15 -19.58
N ARG A 124 15.22 22.03 -18.96
CA ARG A 124 13.93 22.49 -19.52
C ARG A 124 13.91 24.01 -19.71
N PHE A 125 14.73 24.73 -18.97
CA PHE A 125 14.80 26.19 -18.94
C PHE A 125 16.05 26.74 -19.61
N GLN A 126 16.69 26.01 -20.54
CA GLN A 126 17.92 26.45 -21.24
C GLN A 126 17.79 27.81 -21.95
N TYR A 127 16.57 28.21 -22.31
CA TYR A 127 16.28 29.53 -22.87
C TYR A 127 16.70 30.68 -21.94
N LEU A 128 16.91 30.45 -20.64
CA LEU A 128 17.42 31.45 -19.71
C LEU A 128 18.82 31.93 -20.09
N LEU A 129 19.62 31.12 -20.78
CA LEU A 129 20.94 31.51 -21.27
C LEU A 129 20.85 32.63 -22.30
N GLU A 130 19.77 32.70 -23.07
CA GLU A 130 19.54 33.73 -24.09
C GLU A 130 18.69 34.90 -23.57
N SER A 131 18.32 34.89 -22.28
CA SER A 131 17.46 35.93 -21.70
C SER A 131 18.18 37.28 -21.65
N GLU A 132 17.55 38.31 -22.17
CA GLU A 132 18.03 39.70 -22.05
C GLU A 132 17.79 40.32 -20.67
N ARG A 133 16.91 39.71 -19.87
CA ARG A 133 16.58 40.15 -18.50
C ARG A 133 17.57 39.64 -17.45
N LEU A 134 18.42 38.67 -17.83
CA LEU A 134 19.39 38.05 -16.93
C LEU A 134 20.79 38.66 -17.16
N THR A 135 21.45 39.00 -16.06
CA THR A 135 22.84 39.46 -16.07
C THR A 135 23.80 38.32 -16.42
N LYS A 136 25.06 38.65 -16.71
CA LYS A 136 26.11 37.64 -16.90
C LYS A 136 26.24 36.71 -15.67
N TYR A 137 26.19 37.28 -14.47
CA TYR A 137 26.29 36.51 -13.22
C TYR A 137 25.11 35.56 -13.04
N ASP A 138 23.87 35.98 -13.41
CA ASP A 138 22.68 35.12 -13.38
C ASP A 138 22.85 33.95 -14.36
N LYS A 139 23.35 34.20 -15.57
CA LYS A 139 23.61 33.15 -16.57
C LYS A 139 24.71 32.19 -16.12
N ASP A 140 25.74 32.65 -15.45
CA ASP A 140 26.82 31.82 -14.91
C ASP A 140 26.31 30.98 -13.71
N ALA A 141 25.44 31.53 -12.87
CA ALA A 141 24.71 30.76 -11.83
C ALA A 141 23.83 29.66 -12.45
N PHE A 142 23.10 29.97 -13.52
CA PHE A 142 22.32 28.97 -14.25
C PHE A 142 23.19 27.85 -14.84
N LYS A 143 24.33 28.19 -15.46
CA LYS A 143 25.27 27.19 -15.99
C LYS A 143 25.75 26.23 -14.92
N SER A 144 25.94 26.69 -13.67
CA SER A 144 26.36 25.82 -12.56
C SER A 144 25.32 24.73 -12.25
N LEU A 145 24.02 24.96 -12.55
CA LEU A 145 22.95 23.97 -12.41
C LEU A 145 22.97 22.92 -13.52
N LEU A 146 23.66 23.15 -14.62
CA LEU A 146 23.76 22.25 -15.76
C LEU A 146 24.99 21.34 -15.70
N LEU A 147 25.91 21.56 -14.74
CA LEU A 147 27.11 20.76 -14.60
C LEU A 147 26.83 19.36 -14.06
N PRO A 148 27.38 18.31 -14.67
CA PRO A 148 27.22 16.96 -14.16
C PRO A 148 27.98 16.73 -12.83
N ASP A 149 29.01 17.52 -12.55
CA ASP A 149 29.83 17.54 -11.33
C ASP A 149 29.47 18.71 -10.41
N MET A 150 28.18 19.06 -10.35
CA MET A 150 27.67 20.13 -9.50
C MET A 150 28.10 19.91 -8.05
N LYS A 151 28.64 20.98 -7.41
CA LYS A 151 28.99 20.90 -5.99
C LYS A 151 27.76 20.76 -5.11
N GLU A 152 27.87 20.02 -4.01
CA GLU A 152 26.78 19.86 -3.04
C GLU A 152 26.21 21.20 -2.52
N SER A 153 27.05 22.19 -2.31
CA SER A 153 26.63 23.55 -1.93
C SER A 153 25.74 24.23 -2.98
N VAL A 154 25.99 23.97 -4.27
CA VAL A 154 25.16 24.45 -5.37
C VAL A 154 23.86 23.64 -5.45
N LEU A 155 23.95 22.32 -5.26
CA LEU A 155 22.77 21.45 -5.18
C LEU A 155 21.81 21.92 -4.08
N CYS A 156 22.31 22.21 -2.88
CA CYS A 156 21.49 22.70 -1.76
C CYS A 156 20.77 24.02 -2.07
N SER A 157 21.33 24.91 -2.92
CA SER A 157 20.71 26.17 -3.30
C SER A 157 20.03 26.16 -4.68
N SER A 158 20.08 25.05 -5.38
CA SER A 158 19.71 24.94 -6.80
C SER A 158 18.27 25.36 -7.11
N LEU A 159 17.30 24.89 -6.30
CA LEU A 159 15.88 25.19 -6.51
C LEU A 159 15.58 26.68 -6.27
N ARG A 160 16.25 27.31 -5.30
CA ARG A 160 16.15 28.76 -5.07
C ARG A 160 16.75 29.54 -6.23
N ILE A 161 17.97 29.20 -6.64
CA ILE A 161 18.62 29.83 -7.78
C ILE A 161 17.73 29.76 -9.02
N LEU A 162 17.19 28.59 -9.32
CA LEU A 162 16.30 28.40 -10.47
C LEU A 162 15.03 29.23 -10.34
N SER A 163 14.43 29.31 -9.14
CA SER A 163 13.24 30.13 -8.88
C SER A 163 13.51 31.62 -9.13
N GLU A 164 14.61 32.15 -8.60
CA GLU A 164 15.03 33.58 -8.78
C GLU A 164 15.23 33.90 -10.26
N LEU A 165 15.89 33.02 -11.02
CA LEU A 165 16.17 33.24 -12.44
C LEU A 165 14.90 33.20 -13.29
N LEU A 166 13.98 32.27 -12.97
CA LEU A 166 12.69 32.17 -13.64
C LEU A 166 11.81 33.40 -13.35
N GLU A 167 11.74 33.86 -12.11
CA GLU A 167 11.00 35.07 -11.77
C GLU A 167 11.58 36.30 -12.48
N LYS A 168 12.90 36.49 -12.48
CA LYS A 168 13.57 37.59 -13.22
C LYS A 168 13.22 37.56 -14.70
N HIS A 169 13.20 36.37 -15.32
CA HIS A 169 12.91 36.22 -16.74
C HIS A 169 11.41 36.46 -17.06
N HIS A 170 10.50 35.82 -16.32
CA HIS A 170 9.08 35.84 -16.62
C HIS A 170 8.31 36.97 -15.95
N GLY A 171 8.85 37.58 -14.88
CA GLY A 171 8.13 38.55 -14.03
C GLY A 171 6.99 37.92 -13.21
N GLN A 172 7.04 36.61 -13.01
CA GLN A 172 6.04 35.83 -12.29
C GLN A 172 6.75 34.91 -11.28
N LYS A 173 6.22 34.86 -10.06
CA LYS A 173 6.69 33.93 -9.03
C LYS A 173 6.52 32.47 -9.47
N VAL A 174 7.35 31.60 -8.94
CA VAL A 174 7.46 30.19 -9.32
C VAL A 174 6.57 29.31 -8.43
N ILE A 175 5.96 28.31 -9.01
CA ILE A 175 5.33 27.20 -8.27
C ILE A 175 6.32 26.04 -8.22
N LEU A 176 6.59 25.53 -7.02
CA LEU A 176 7.51 24.43 -6.80
C LEU A 176 6.74 23.16 -6.43
N LEU A 177 6.91 22.10 -7.22
CA LEU A 177 6.28 20.80 -7.02
C LEU A 177 7.36 19.75 -6.75
N ILE A 178 7.30 19.09 -5.57
CA ILE A 178 8.27 18.07 -5.14
C ILE A 178 7.53 16.79 -4.85
N ASP A 179 7.72 15.76 -5.67
CA ASP A 179 7.06 14.47 -5.52
C ASP A 179 7.96 13.46 -4.79
N GLU A 180 7.36 12.65 -3.90
CA GLU A 180 7.98 11.58 -3.12
C GLU A 180 9.24 12.02 -2.35
N TYR A 181 9.11 13.12 -1.58
CA TYR A 181 10.22 13.74 -0.84
C TYR A 181 10.89 12.83 0.18
N ASP A 182 10.18 11.84 0.69
CA ASP A 182 10.61 10.93 1.75
C ASP A 182 11.37 9.70 1.25
N VAL A 183 11.33 9.39 -0.05
CA VAL A 183 12.01 8.21 -0.61
C VAL A 183 13.53 8.21 -0.40
N PRO A 184 14.27 9.30 -0.62
CA PRO A 184 15.72 9.33 -0.36
C PRO A 184 16.07 9.02 1.09
N LEU A 185 15.22 9.46 2.02
CA LEU A 185 15.42 9.29 3.46
C LEU A 185 15.15 7.86 3.90
N ALA A 186 14.08 7.25 3.36
CA ALA A 186 13.80 5.84 3.58
C ALA A 186 14.98 4.96 3.12
N LYS A 187 15.49 5.22 1.92
CA LYS A 187 16.61 4.47 1.35
C LYS A 187 17.92 4.70 2.12
N ALA A 188 18.18 5.94 2.50
CA ALA A 188 19.35 6.27 3.31
C ALA A 188 19.31 5.61 4.70
N PHE A 189 18.12 5.46 5.29
CA PHE A 189 17.94 4.74 6.54
C PHE A 189 18.23 3.25 6.38
N GLU A 190 17.67 2.61 5.34
CA GLU A 190 17.91 1.21 5.02
C GLU A 190 19.40 0.91 4.79
N LEU A 191 20.15 1.84 4.20
CA LEU A 191 21.53 1.67 3.75
C LEU A 191 22.58 2.35 4.64
N GLY A 192 22.18 2.96 5.75
CA GLY A 192 23.07 3.42 6.83
C GLY A 192 23.67 4.81 6.66
N TYR A 193 23.22 5.64 5.71
CA TYR A 193 23.69 7.02 5.53
C TYR A 193 22.60 8.09 5.78
N TYR A 194 21.64 7.77 6.63
CA TYR A 194 20.45 8.59 6.94
C TYR A 194 20.77 10.04 7.35
N ASN A 195 21.73 10.23 8.26
CA ASN A 195 22.07 11.56 8.78
C ASN A 195 22.59 12.50 7.68
N SER A 196 23.45 12.01 6.80
CA SER A 196 23.99 12.80 5.68
C SER A 196 22.89 13.16 4.68
N MET A 197 22.01 12.23 4.34
CA MET A 197 20.89 12.49 3.44
C MET A 197 19.88 13.47 4.06
N THR A 198 19.59 13.34 5.35
CA THR A 198 18.73 14.28 6.08
C THR A 198 19.26 15.70 6.01
N LEU A 199 20.57 15.88 6.18
CA LEU A 199 21.21 17.20 6.08
C LEU A 199 21.10 17.77 4.67
N LEU A 200 21.36 16.96 3.65
CA LEU A 200 21.22 17.39 2.24
C LEU A 200 19.80 17.87 1.92
N ILE A 201 18.80 17.02 2.22
CA ILE A 201 17.39 17.34 1.94
C ILE A 201 16.92 18.54 2.74
N ARG A 202 17.33 18.66 4.01
CA ARG A 202 17.06 19.85 4.84
C ARG A 202 17.60 21.10 4.18
N ASN A 203 18.87 21.14 3.82
CA ASN A 203 19.51 22.31 3.21
C ASN A 203 18.84 22.68 1.88
N LEU A 204 18.50 21.69 1.05
CA LEU A 204 17.77 21.91 -0.20
C LEU A 204 16.39 22.56 0.05
N PHE A 205 15.64 22.06 1.02
CA PHE A 205 14.28 22.55 1.32
C PHE A 205 14.30 23.87 2.08
N GLU A 206 15.21 24.09 3.02
CA GLU A 206 15.33 25.38 3.70
C GLU A 206 15.61 26.52 2.70
N ASN A 207 16.52 26.30 1.75
CA ASN A 207 16.79 27.29 0.71
C ASN A 207 15.59 27.51 -0.23
N ALA A 208 14.91 26.44 -0.63
CA ALA A 208 13.85 26.51 -1.64
C ALA A 208 12.51 27.01 -1.07
N LEU A 209 12.21 26.72 0.20
CA LEU A 209 10.86 26.84 0.78
C LEU A 209 10.75 27.91 1.88
N LYS A 210 11.85 28.29 2.56
CA LYS A 210 11.80 29.21 3.71
C LYS A 210 12.13 30.65 3.35
N THR A 211 13.20 30.84 2.58
CA THR A 211 13.77 32.15 2.28
C THR A 211 13.81 32.39 0.78
N ASN A 212 12.77 32.04 0.09
CA ASN A 212 12.65 32.15 -1.37
C ASN A 212 11.54 33.13 -1.73
N ASP A 213 11.87 34.40 -1.87
CA ASP A 213 10.93 35.45 -2.22
C ASP A 213 10.31 35.26 -3.62
N SER A 214 10.97 34.47 -4.48
CA SER A 214 10.48 34.09 -5.81
C SER A 214 9.43 32.98 -5.79
N LEU A 215 9.15 32.38 -4.62
CA LEU A 215 8.16 31.32 -4.48
C LEU A 215 6.73 31.89 -4.46
N LYS A 216 5.84 31.35 -5.27
CA LYS A 216 4.39 31.58 -5.20
C LYS A 216 3.77 30.71 -4.11
N PHE A 217 3.94 29.43 -4.25
CA PHE A 217 3.70 28.37 -3.25
C PHE A 217 4.39 27.08 -3.67
N ALA A 218 4.52 26.14 -2.73
CA ALA A 218 5.01 24.81 -3.00
C ALA A 218 3.99 23.73 -2.63
N VAL A 219 4.04 22.62 -3.36
CA VAL A 219 3.33 21.39 -3.04
C VAL A 219 4.33 20.25 -2.97
N LEU A 220 4.33 19.54 -1.85
CA LEU A 220 5.15 18.35 -1.62
C LEU A 220 4.24 17.14 -1.44
N THR A 221 4.70 15.97 -1.91
CA THR A 221 4.02 14.70 -1.64
C THR A 221 4.99 13.67 -1.06
N GLY A 222 4.48 12.83 -0.17
CA GLY A 222 5.19 11.70 0.41
C GLY A 222 4.24 10.68 1.02
N CYS A 223 4.78 9.58 1.54
CA CYS A 223 3.98 8.59 2.27
C CYS A 223 3.84 8.96 3.75
N MET A 224 4.87 9.56 4.33
CA MET A 224 4.96 9.82 5.76
C MET A 224 5.26 11.28 6.04
N ARG A 225 4.82 11.74 7.22
CA ARG A 225 5.25 13.02 7.77
C ARG A 225 6.50 12.78 8.60
N ILE A 226 7.65 13.16 8.06
CA ILE A 226 8.90 13.12 8.81
C ILE A 226 8.93 14.30 9.79
N SER A 227 9.37 14.05 11.03
CA SER A 227 9.40 15.04 12.09
C SER A 227 10.00 16.38 11.65
N LYS A 228 9.40 17.46 12.11
CA LYS A 228 9.90 18.83 11.88
C LYS A 228 11.36 18.97 12.28
N GLU A 229 11.80 18.28 13.32
CA GLU A 229 13.16 18.37 13.85
C GLU A 229 14.23 17.83 12.92
N SER A 230 13.86 17.05 11.89
CA SER A 230 14.85 16.51 10.95
C SER A 230 14.97 17.31 9.66
N ILE A 231 13.89 17.53 8.91
CA ILE A 231 13.94 18.13 7.56
C ILE A 231 13.24 19.48 7.50
N PHE A 232 12.15 19.62 8.25
CA PHE A 232 11.31 20.80 8.23
C PHE A 232 11.58 21.74 9.44
N THR A 233 12.72 21.56 10.12
CA THR A 233 13.15 22.44 11.20
C THR A 233 13.23 23.87 10.69
N GLY A 234 12.43 24.74 11.32
CA GLY A 234 12.42 26.16 10.94
C GLY A 234 11.48 26.54 9.80
N LEU A 235 10.77 25.61 9.13
CA LEU A 235 9.71 25.95 8.20
C LEU A 235 8.42 26.26 8.97
N ASN A 236 8.18 27.55 9.24
CA ASN A 236 6.98 28.02 9.93
C ASN A 236 5.77 28.12 9.00
N ASN A 237 6.02 28.05 7.69
CA ASN A 237 5.05 28.21 6.60
C ASN A 237 4.53 26.86 6.04
N LEU A 238 4.86 25.74 6.68
CA LEU A 238 4.47 24.39 6.25
C LEU A 238 3.08 24.01 6.80
N LYS A 239 2.15 23.71 5.90
CA LYS A 239 0.86 23.08 6.20
C LYS A 239 0.93 21.61 5.82
N VAL A 240 0.77 20.73 6.80
CA VAL A 240 0.74 19.28 6.56
C VAL A 240 -0.70 18.80 6.47
N LEU A 241 -0.98 17.98 5.48
CA LEU A 241 -2.28 17.44 5.12
C LEU A 241 -2.17 15.91 5.04
N SER A 242 -2.45 15.26 6.16
CA SER A 242 -2.31 13.81 6.34
C SER A 242 -3.59 13.04 6.00
N VAL A 243 -3.56 11.72 6.08
CA VAL A 243 -4.76 10.86 5.98
C VAL A 243 -5.80 11.15 7.08
N ALA A 244 -5.40 11.86 8.13
CA ALA A 244 -6.25 12.20 9.25
C ALA A 244 -7.02 13.52 9.05
N ASP A 245 -6.64 14.34 8.06
CA ASP A 245 -7.20 15.66 7.83
C ASP A 245 -8.39 15.60 6.88
N VAL A 246 -9.41 16.46 7.15
CA VAL A 246 -10.64 16.53 6.34
C VAL A 246 -10.40 17.29 5.03
N GLN A 247 -9.45 18.23 5.02
CA GLN A 247 -9.11 18.94 3.78
C GLN A 247 -8.46 18.00 2.78
N PHE A 248 -8.89 18.04 1.53
CA PHE A 248 -8.39 17.23 0.43
C PHE A 248 -8.58 15.71 0.61
N ASP A 249 -9.55 15.27 1.41
CA ASP A 249 -9.77 13.87 1.73
C ASP A 249 -10.34 13.04 0.57
N GLU A 250 -11.03 13.65 -0.41
CA GLU A 250 -11.62 12.96 -1.56
C GLU A 250 -10.75 12.93 -2.83
N TYR A 251 -9.61 13.67 -2.87
CA TYR A 251 -8.81 13.79 -4.10
C TYR A 251 -7.71 12.74 -4.23
N PHE A 252 -7.43 12.04 -3.16
CA PHE A 252 -6.46 10.94 -3.14
C PHE A 252 -7.21 9.63 -2.89
N GLY A 253 -7.31 8.80 -3.90
CA GLY A 253 -8.17 7.62 -3.87
C GLY A 253 -9.42 7.77 -4.73
N PHE A 254 -10.19 6.69 -4.87
CA PHE A 254 -11.49 6.71 -5.53
C PHE A 254 -12.59 6.66 -4.48
N THR A 255 -13.58 7.52 -4.62
CA THR A 255 -14.80 7.46 -3.81
C THR A 255 -15.71 6.34 -4.30
N ASP A 256 -16.69 5.97 -3.51
CA ASP A 256 -17.68 4.95 -3.90
C ASP A 256 -18.41 5.30 -5.20
N SER A 257 -18.73 6.60 -5.40
CA SER A 257 -19.30 7.07 -6.66
C SER A 257 -18.35 6.95 -7.84
N ASP A 258 -17.05 7.19 -7.65
CA ASP A 258 -16.05 7.02 -8.71
C ASP A 258 -15.97 5.56 -9.15
N VAL A 259 -15.96 4.62 -8.20
CA VAL A 259 -15.91 3.18 -8.50
C VAL A 259 -17.17 2.72 -9.23
N LYS A 260 -18.35 3.13 -8.76
CA LYS A 260 -19.62 2.83 -9.47
C LYS A 260 -19.62 3.34 -10.91
N ASN A 261 -19.13 4.55 -11.14
CA ASN A 261 -19.03 5.12 -12.49
C ASN A 261 -18.05 4.34 -13.39
N ILE A 262 -16.92 3.87 -12.83
CA ILE A 262 -15.97 3.00 -13.56
C ILE A 262 -16.68 1.71 -13.97
N LEU A 263 -17.32 1.04 -13.02
CA LEU A 263 -17.97 -0.25 -13.24
C LEU A 263 -19.12 -0.14 -14.25
N GLU A 264 -19.95 0.90 -14.15
CA GLU A 264 -21.00 1.17 -15.11
C GLU A 264 -20.43 1.41 -16.52
N TYR A 265 -19.37 2.22 -16.63
CA TYR A 265 -18.74 2.53 -17.92
C TYR A 265 -18.18 1.28 -18.61
N TYR A 266 -17.59 0.34 -17.85
CA TYR A 266 -17.03 -0.90 -18.39
C TYR A 266 -18.01 -2.08 -18.40
N GLU A 267 -19.26 -1.91 -17.94
CA GLU A 267 -20.28 -2.97 -17.82
C GLU A 267 -19.84 -4.09 -16.86
N LEU A 268 -19.29 -3.70 -15.70
CA LEU A 268 -18.76 -4.59 -14.66
C LEU A 268 -19.50 -4.41 -13.33
N SER A 269 -20.74 -3.88 -13.34
CA SER A 269 -21.47 -3.51 -12.12
C SER A 269 -21.78 -4.69 -11.20
N GLU A 270 -21.84 -5.91 -11.72
CA GLU A 270 -22.02 -7.14 -10.95
C GLU A 270 -20.85 -7.43 -9.99
N HIS A 271 -19.64 -6.91 -10.26
CA HIS A 271 -18.46 -7.08 -9.43
C HIS A 271 -18.32 -6.04 -8.31
N TYR A 272 -19.31 -5.15 -8.14
CA TYR A 272 -19.23 -4.06 -7.15
C TYR A 272 -19.00 -4.54 -5.73
N ASP A 273 -19.76 -5.54 -5.25
CA ASP A 273 -19.64 -6.03 -3.87
C ASP A 273 -18.28 -6.70 -3.63
N GLU A 274 -17.74 -7.37 -4.63
CA GLU A 274 -16.41 -7.98 -4.57
C GLU A 274 -15.31 -6.92 -4.53
N ILE A 275 -15.35 -5.92 -5.39
CA ILE A 275 -14.40 -4.80 -5.41
C ILE A 275 -14.46 -4.03 -4.08
N LYS A 276 -15.68 -3.82 -3.55
CA LYS A 276 -15.86 -3.17 -2.26
C LYS A 276 -15.21 -3.97 -1.12
N MET A 277 -15.42 -5.26 -1.08
CA MET A 277 -14.84 -6.12 -0.04
C MET A 277 -13.30 -6.16 -0.10
N TRP A 278 -12.73 -6.13 -1.30
CA TRP A 278 -11.29 -6.32 -1.49
C TRP A 278 -10.47 -5.05 -1.44
N TYR A 279 -10.99 -3.90 -1.92
CA TYR A 279 -10.18 -2.71 -2.19
C TYR A 279 -10.71 -1.41 -1.57
N ASP A 280 -11.87 -1.44 -0.90
CA ASP A 280 -12.45 -0.32 -0.14
C ASP A 280 -11.85 -0.22 1.28
N GLY A 281 -12.48 0.60 2.10
CA GLY A 281 -12.30 0.66 3.55
C GLY A 281 -11.21 1.59 4.04
N TYR A 282 -10.48 2.28 3.19
CA TYR A 282 -9.62 3.36 3.62
C TYR A 282 -10.46 4.59 3.96
N ARG A 283 -10.17 5.22 5.09
CA ARG A 283 -10.82 6.45 5.49
C ARG A 283 -9.83 7.58 5.64
N PHE A 284 -9.90 8.55 4.72
CA PHE A 284 -9.15 9.79 4.81
C PHE A 284 -10.10 10.88 5.33
N GLY A 285 -9.71 11.59 6.38
CA GLY A 285 -10.60 12.56 7.01
C GLY A 285 -11.98 11.98 7.33
N ASN A 286 -12.98 12.42 6.58
CA ASN A 286 -14.37 11.96 6.70
C ASN A 286 -14.83 11.09 5.51
N VAL A 287 -14.00 10.89 4.48
CA VAL A 287 -14.35 10.20 3.24
C VAL A 287 -13.77 8.79 3.20
N GLU A 288 -14.60 7.81 2.83
CA GLU A 288 -14.17 6.46 2.52
C GLU A 288 -13.68 6.42 1.06
N VAL A 289 -12.52 5.79 0.85
CA VAL A 289 -11.88 5.70 -0.45
C VAL A 289 -11.31 4.32 -0.72
N TYR A 290 -11.32 3.95 -1.99
CA TYR A 290 -10.67 2.75 -2.53
C TYR A 290 -9.25 3.09 -2.98
N CYS A 291 -8.35 2.11 -2.99
CA CYS A 291 -7.04 2.25 -3.62
C CYS A 291 -7.20 2.26 -5.16
N PRO A 292 -6.85 3.35 -5.87
CA PRO A 292 -7.05 3.46 -7.32
C PRO A 292 -6.31 2.39 -8.12
N TRP A 293 -5.11 2.03 -7.68
CA TRP A 293 -4.28 1.03 -8.34
C TRP A 293 -4.96 -0.33 -8.40
N ASP A 294 -5.55 -0.76 -7.28
CA ASP A 294 -6.17 -2.06 -7.15
C ASP A 294 -7.45 -2.14 -7.98
N VAL A 295 -8.30 -1.12 -7.87
CA VAL A 295 -9.54 -1.04 -8.66
C VAL A 295 -9.27 -1.06 -10.15
N ILE A 296 -8.29 -0.26 -10.63
CA ILE A 296 -7.96 -0.17 -12.07
C ILE A 296 -7.40 -1.50 -12.59
N ASN A 297 -6.49 -2.15 -11.83
CA ASN A 297 -5.91 -3.42 -12.27
C ASN A 297 -6.97 -4.53 -12.31
N TYR A 298 -7.81 -4.63 -11.28
CA TYR A 298 -8.85 -5.64 -11.26
C TYR A 298 -9.92 -5.41 -12.34
N CYS A 299 -10.33 -4.17 -12.58
CA CYS A 299 -11.23 -3.84 -13.70
C CYS A 299 -10.60 -4.21 -15.06
N ASP A 300 -9.28 -4.06 -15.23
CA ASP A 300 -8.62 -4.45 -16.49
C ASP A 300 -8.60 -5.97 -16.69
N GLU A 301 -8.36 -6.74 -15.64
CA GLU A 301 -8.46 -8.20 -15.67
C GLU A 301 -9.89 -8.66 -15.97
N LEU A 302 -10.90 -8.08 -15.31
CA LEU A 302 -12.30 -8.40 -15.52
C LEU A 302 -12.76 -8.10 -16.96
N ARG A 303 -12.23 -7.07 -17.61
CA ARG A 303 -12.52 -6.78 -19.04
C ARG A 303 -12.03 -7.88 -19.97
N ILE A 304 -10.99 -8.60 -19.59
CA ILE A 304 -10.43 -9.72 -20.38
C ILE A 304 -11.12 -11.02 -19.98
N ASN A 305 -11.35 -11.23 -18.70
CA ASN A 305 -11.96 -12.43 -18.15
C ASN A 305 -12.93 -12.05 -17.03
N HIS A 306 -14.23 -12.06 -17.30
CA HIS A 306 -15.29 -11.75 -16.33
C HIS A 306 -15.30 -12.67 -15.09
N MET A 307 -14.60 -13.81 -15.15
CA MET A 307 -14.47 -14.75 -14.02
C MET A 307 -13.17 -14.57 -13.25
N ALA A 308 -12.39 -13.50 -13.54
CA ALA A 308 -11.15 -13.23 -12.83
C ALA A 308 -11.41 -13.05 -11.32
N GLN A 309 -10.53 -13.60 -10.50
CA GLN A 309 -10.61 -13.46 -9.06
C GLN A 309 -9.77 -12.27 -8.59
N PRO A 310 -10.19 -11.54 -7.52
CA PRO A 310 -9.41 -10.46 -6.96
C PRO A 310 -8.04 -10.92 -6.49
N GLN A 311 -7.03 -10.08 -6.67
CA GLN A 311 -5.64 -10.37 -6.31
C GLN A 311 -5.07 -9.29 -5.38
N ASN A 312 -3.90 -9.57 -4.81
CA ASN A 312 -3.15 -8.62 -3.99
C ASN A 312 -2.27 -7.72 -4.87
N TYR A 313 -2.84 -6.71 -5.51
CA TYR A 313 -2.10 -5.81 -6.40
C TYR A 313 -1.19 -4.83 -5.65
N TRP A 314 -1.62 -4.36 -4.48
CA TRP A 314 -0.86 -3.40 -3.67
C TRP A 314 0.38 -4.05 -3.03
N SER A 315 0.28 -5.29 -2.55
CA SER A 315 1.36 -6.01 -1.87
C SER A 315 2.59 -6.22 -2.75
N ASN A 316 2.40 -6.42 -4.05
CA ASN A 316 3.48 -6.62 -5.02
C ASN A 316 4.33 -5.36 -5.24
N THR A 317 3.98 -4.24 -4.64
CA THR A 317 4.62 -2.93 -4.85
C THR A 317 5.31 -2.36 -3.61
N SER A 318 5.21 -3.06 -2.46
CA SER A 318 5.84 -2.65 -1.19
C SER A 318 6.66 -3.80 -0.57
N SER A 319 7.69 -3.46 0.21
CA SER A 319 8.52 -4.46 0.91
C SER A 319 7.79 -5.16 2.06
N ASN A 320 6.62 -4.69 2.47
CA ASN A 320 5.87 -5.12 3.66
C ASN A 320 6.71 -5.13 4.97
N GLU A 321 7.84 -4.41 4.97
CA GLU A 321 8.81 -4.43 6.07
C GLU A 321 8.20 -4.00 7.40
N ALA A 322 7.30 -2.99 7.38
CA ALA A 322 6.61 -2.54 8.57
C ALA A 322 5.75 -3.65 9.19
N VAL A 323 5.03 -4.41 8.36
CA VAL A 323 4.21 -5.54 8.83
C VAL A 323 5.10 -6.69 9.30
N LYS A 324 6.20 -6.97 8.59
CA LYS A 324 7.17 -8.02 8.99
C LYS A 324 7.75 -7.73 10.38
N ARG A 325 8.25 -6.52 10.60
CA ARG A 325 8.79 -6.09 11.91
C ARG A 325 7.70 -6.12 12.99
N PHE A 326 6.51 -5.66 12.66
CA PHE A 326 5.39 -5.68 13.59
C PHE A 326 5.05 -7.10 14.06
N ILE A 327 5.03 -8.07 13.15
CA ILE A 327 4.77 -9.46 13.48
C ILE A 327 5.89 -10.09 14.32
N GLN A 328 7.16 -9.72 14.07
CA GLN A 328 8.30 -10.15 14.87
C GLN A 328 8.23 -9.68 16.33
N GLU A 329 7.60 -8.53 16.59
CA GLU A 329 7.36 -8.01 17.95
C GLU A 329 6.18 -8.67 18.68
N THR A 330 5.48 -9.64 18.04
CA THR A 330 4.28 -10.30 18.59
C THR A 330 4.51 -11.16 19.84
N ASP A 331 5.75 -11.46 20.20
CA ASP A 331 6.07 -12.19 21.44
C ASP A 331 5.66 -11.41 22.71
N LYS A 332 5.41 -10.11 22.59
CA LYS A 332 4.77 -9.31 23.65
C LYS A 332 3.26 -9.56 23.63
N GLY A 333 2.75 -10.29 24.59
CA GLY A 333 1.38 -10.83 24.66
C GLY A 333 0.22 -9.84 24.44
N THR A 334 0.45 -8.51 24.59
CA THR A 334 -0.53 -7.44 24.32
C THR A 334 -0.69 -7.18 22.83
N VAL A 335 0.42 -7.06 22.11
CA VAL A 335 0.46 -6.81 20.65
C VAL A 335 -0.22 -7.92 19.88
N ARG A 336 0.05 -9.14 20.29
CA ARG A 336 -0.56 -10.33 19.73
C ARG A 336 -2.09 -10.31 19.79
N LYS A 337 -2.68 -9.95 20.96
CA LYS A 337 -4.13 -9.84 21.12
C LYS A 337 -4.74 -8.76 20.22
N GLU A 338 -4.00 -7.69 19.96
CA GLU A 338 -4.43 -6.59 19.11
C GLU A 338 -4.40 -6.98 17.62
N ILE A 339 -3.38 -7.72 17.19
CA ILE A 339 -3.34 -8.30 15.84
C ILE A 339 -4.52 -9.26 15.62
N GLU A 340 -4.80 -10.12 16.61
CA GLU A 340 -5.91 -11.05 16.55
C GLU A 340 -7.25 -10.32 16.36
N LYS A 341 -7.46 -9.21 17.10
CA LYS A 341 -8.63 -8.35 16.94
C LYS A 341 -8.73 -7.76 15.54
N LEU A 342 -7.63 -7.20 15.04
CA LEU A 342 -7.57 -6.61 13.70
C LEU A 342 -7.88 -7.62 12.60
N ILE A 343 -7.29 -8.81 12.66
CA ILE A 343 -7.58 -9.90 11.71
C ILE A 343 -9.03 -10.37 11.82
N ALA A 344 -9.60 -10.32 13.02
CA ALA A 344 -11.02 -10.60 13.24
C ALA A 344 -11.96 -9.51 12.71
N GLY A 345 -11.43 -8.39 12.21
CA GLY A 345 -12.21 -7.25 11.73
C GLY A 345 -12.68 -6.31 12.85
N GLU A 346 -12.11 -6.47 14.05
CA GLU A 346 -12.40 -5.59 15.18
C GLU A 346 -11.52 -4.34 15.14
N THR A 347 -11.95 -3.31 15.88
CA THR A 347 -11.16 -2.09 16.04
C THR A 347 -10.29 -2.16 17.29
N ILE A 348 -9.12 -1.54 17.21
CA ILE A 348 -8.26 -1.25 18.35
C ILE A 348 -8.15 0.26 18.55
N VAL A 349 -7.82 0.68 19.75
CA VAL A 349 -7.64 2.10 20.08
C VAL A 349 -6.17 2.37 20.33
N LYS A 350 -5.59 3.31 19.55
CA LYS A 350 -4.17 3.65 19.62
C LYS A 350 -3.94 5.15 19.57
N GLU A 351 -3.00 5.61 20.36
CA GLU A 351 -2.39 6.91 20.16
C GLU A 351 -1.47 6.86 18.94
N ILE A 352 -1.59 7.83 18.05
CA ILE A 352 -0.85 7.91 16.78
C ILE A 352 0.08 9.11 16.80
N HIS A 353 1.36 8.83 16.70
CA HIS A 353 2.42 9.81 16.53
C HIS A 353 2.60 10.08 15.04
N GLN A 354 2.02 11.17 14.55
CA GLN A 354 2.09 11.51 13.13
C GLN A 354 3.46 12.05 12.71
N GLU A 355 4.26 12.50 13.66
CA GLU A 355 5.58 13.08 13.44
C GLU A 355 6.65 12.14 13.98
N LEU A 356 7.19 11.26 13.13
CA LEU A 356 8.25 10.33 13.49
C LEU A 356 9.45 10.50 12.56
N THR A 357 10.67 10.42 13.12
CA THR A 357 11.86 10.22 12.27
C THR A 357 11.96 8.75 11.85
N TYR A 358 12.73 8.44 10.80
CA TYR A 358 12.98 7.04 10.43
C TYR A 358 13.68 6.26 11.54
N GLN A 359 14.47 6.92 12.39
CA GLN A 359 15.10 6.30 13.55
C GLN A 359 14.08 5.94 14.63
N ASP A 360 13.07 6.79 14.85
CA ASP A 360 12.04 6.56 15.87
C ASP A 360 10.98 5.54 15.44
N MET A 361 10.72 5.41 14.13
CA MET A 361 9.65 4.57 13.59
C MET A 361 9.64 3.15 14.14
N TYR A 362 10.83 2.60 14.34
CA TYR A 362 11.02 1.22 14.80
C TYR A 362 11.58 1.13 16.23
N ALA A 363 11.62 2.25 16.95
CA ALA A 363 12.16 2.29 18.32
C ALA A 363 11.16 1.72 19.35
N SER A 364 9.87 1.78 19.08
CA SER A 364 8.83 1.25 19.96
C SER A 364 7.65 0.65 19.18
N ILE A 365 6.86 -0.17 19.86
CA ILE A 365 5.64 -0.74 19.29
C ILE A 365 4.56 0.32 19.06
N GLU A 366 4.52 1.35 19.87
CA GLU A 366 3.59 2.48 19.74
C GLU A 366 3.86 3.23 18.44
N ASN A 367 5.12 3.48 18.11
CA ASN A 367 5.52 4.11 16.87
C ASN A 367 5.19 3.22 15.66
N LEU A 368 5.32 1.91 15.81
CA LEU A 368 5.02 0.96 14.73
C LEU A 368 3.52 0.97 14.36
N TRP A 369 2.61 1.17 15.33
CA TRP A 369 1.19 1.42 15.04
C TRP A 369 0.98 2.67 14.18
N SER A 370 1.74 3.72 14.48
CA SER A 370 1.69 4.97 13.70
C SER A 370 2.20 4.77 12.27
N VAL A 371 3.26 3.98 12.09
CA VAL A 371 3.76 3.59 10.77
C VAL A 371 2.72 2.81 9.98
N LEU A 372 2.09 1.80 10.58
CA LEU A 372 1.06 0.99 9.90
C LEU A 372 -0.15 1.84 9.48
N PHE A 373 -0.55 2.83 10.29
CA PHE A 373 -1.64 3.74 9.96
C PHE A 373 -1.26 4.70 8.82
N THR A 374 -0.12 5.36 8.91
CA THR A 374 0.29 6.36 7.90
C THR A 374 0.65 5.75 6.55
N THR A 375 1.14 4.52 6.55
CA THR A 375 1.48 3.79 5.31
C THR A 375 0.32 3.03 4.69
N GLY A 376 -0.86 2.96 5.36
CA GLY A 376 -2.08 2.39 4.80
C GLY A 376 -2.31 0.91 5.11
N TYR A 377 -1.52 0.29 6.00
CA TYR A 377 -1.85 -1.05 6.49
C TYR A 377 -3.01 -1.05 7.51
N LEU A 378 -3.22 0.09 8.17
CA LEU A 378 -4.38 0.32 9.03
C LEU A 378 -5.10 1.58 8.56
N THR A 379 -6.38 1.66 8.87
CA THR A 379 -7.23 2.83 8.62
C THR A 379 -8.00 3.20 9.87
N GLN A 380 -8.48 4.46 9.94
CA GLN A 380 -9.32 4.90 11.04
C GLN A 380 -10.80 4.59 10.80
N THR A 381 -11.50 4.19 11.85
CA THR A 381 -12.97 4.12 11.88
C THR A 381 -13.58 5.27 12.69
N GLY A 382 -12.75 6.01 13.44
CA GLY A 382 -13.13 7.15 14.24
C GLY A 382 -11.99 7.63 15.11
N ARG A 383 -12.23 8.69 15.88
CA ARG A 383 -11.28 9.28 16.85
C ARG A 383 -11.91 9.38 18.23
N LYS A 384 -11.10 9.22 19.28
CA LYS A 384 -11.47 9.54 20.66
C LYS A 384 -11.05 10.95 21.04
N ASP A 385 -9.90 11.37 20.58
CA ASP A 385 -9.34 12.71 20.77
C ASP A 385 -8.41 13.08 19.58
N ALA A 386 -7.63 14.14 19.70
CA ALA A 386 -6.78 14.66 18.65
C ALA A 386 -5.77 13.63 18.11
N ASN A 387 -5.22 12.77 18.98
CA ASN A 387 -4.16 11.83 18.64
C ASN A 387 -4.56 10.36 18.80
N THR A 388 -5.72 10.06 19.39
CA THR A 388 -6.17 8.70 19.67
C THR A 388 -7.22 8.24 18.66
N PHE A 389 -6.87 7.25 17.87
CA PHE A 389 -7.68 6.73 16.78
C PHE A 389 -8.22 5.34 17.07
N MET A 390 -9.41 5.06 16.56
CA MET A 390 -9.93 3.70 16.42
C MET A 390 -9.47 3.16 15.08
N LEU A 391 -8.63 2.13 15.11
CA LEU A 391 -7.97 1.57 13.93
C LEU A 391 -8.49 0.18 13.59
N THR A 392 -8.55 -0.12 12.29
CA THR A 392 -8.88 -1.44 11.75
C THR A 392 -8.03 -1.73 10.50
N ILE A 393 -8.02 -2.98 10.05
CA ILE A 393 -7.53 -3.36 8.72
C ILE A 393 -8.57 -2.90 7.69
N PRO A 394 -8.17 -2.17 6.62
CA PRO A 394 -9.14 -1.57 5.70
C PRO A 394 -9.96 -2.60 4.91
N ASN A 395 -9.34 -3.65 4.39
CA ASN A 395 -9.96 -4.54 3.42
C ASN A 395 -9.33 -5.93 3.37
N MET A 396 -9.86 -6.78 2.48
CA MET A 396 -9.41 -8.17 2.34
C MET A 396 -7.98 -8.27 1.80
N GLU A 397 -7.55 -7.39 0.90
CA GLU A 397 -6.18 -7.41 0.38
C GLU A 397 -5.17 -7.20 1.51
N ILE A 398 -5.33 -6.14 2.30
CA ILE A 398 -4.43 -5.85 3.43
C ILE A 398 -4.50 -6.94 4.49
N ARG A 399 -5.69 -7.49 4.72
CA ARG A 399 -5.86 -8.63 5.63
C ARG A 399 -5.05 -9.85 5.17
N ASN A 400 -5.06 -10.15 3.88
CA ASN A 400 -4.27 -11.24 3.31
C ASN A 400 -2.77 -10.99 3.46
N ILE A 401 -2.31 -9.74 3.38
CA ILE A 401 -0.90 -9.39 3.65
C ILE A 401 -0.54 -9.74 5.10
N PHE A 402 -1.36 -9.35 6.08
CA PHE A 402 -1.11 -9.72 7.48
C PHE A 402 -1.08 -11.24 7.66
N LEU A 403 -2.05 -11.95 7.11
CA LEU A 403 -2.11 -13.42 7.18
C LEU A 403 -0.86 -14.06 6.54
N THR A 404 -0.46 -13.61 5.36
CA THR A 404 0.73 -14.14 4.67
C THR A 404 2.00 -13.89 5.49
N GLN A 405 2.17 -12.69 6.04
CA GLN A 405 3.35 -12.37 6.86
C GLN A 405 3.38 -13.13 8.19
N ILE A 406 2.22 -13.36 8.81
CA ILE A 406 2.07 -14.22 9.98
C ILE A 406 2.49 -15.65 9.60
N MET A 407 2.03 -16.14 8.46
CA MET A 407 2.37 -17.46 7.97
C MET A 407 3.87 -17.61 7.68
N GLU A 408 4.50 -16.61 7.07
CA GLU A 408 5.96 -16.60 6.86
C GLU A 408 6.74 -16.64 8.19
N TYR A 409 6.30 -15.86 9.18
CA TYR A 409 6.89 -15.87 10.51
C TYR A 409 6.74 -17.24 11.18
N PHE A 410 5.56 -17.84 11.10
CA PHE A 410 5.33 -19.21 11.58
C PHE A 410 6.20 -20.23 10.86
N LYS A 411 6.29 -20.12 9.55
CA LYS A 411 7.18 -20.96 8.76
C LYS A 411 8.59 -20.94 9.34
N LYS A 412 9.16 -19.79 9.56
CA LYS A 412 10.50 -19.64 10.13
C LYS A 412 10.60 -20.29 11.52
N THR A 413 9.64 -20.04 12.39
CA THR A 413 9.63 -20.57 13.77
C THR A 413 9.47 -22.10 13.81
N VAL A 414 8.72 -22.66 12.87
CA VAL A 414 8.53 -24.12 12.75
C VAL A 414 9.75 -24.79 12.13
N SER A 415 10.41 -24.17 11.14
CA SER A 415 11.65 -24.70 10.55
C SER A 415 12.80 -24.77 11.56
N GLU A 416 12.80 -23.92 12.56
CA GLU A 416 13.74 -23.98 13.70
C GLU A 416 13.44 -25.14 14.66
N ASN A 417 12.24 -25.78 14.57
CA ASN A 417 11.78 -26.94 15.35
C ASN A 417 11.47 -28.16 14.45
N GLY A 418 12.38 -28.53 13.56
CA GLY A 418 12.21 -29.58 12.55
C GLY A 418 11.64 -30.92 13.06
N GLU A 419 12.08 -31.35 14.25
CA GLU A 419 11.61 -32.58 14.90
C GLU A 419 10.07 -32.61 15.20
N ALA A 420 9.53 -31.45 15.60
CA ALA A 420 8.09 -31.33 15.90
C ALA A 420 7.23 -31.35 14.63
N LEU A 421 7.74 -30.77 13.55
CA LEU A 421 7.09 -30.76 12.24
C LEU A 421 7.09 -32.17 11.63
N GLU A 422 8.23 -32.84 11.64
CA GLU A 422 8.39 -34.20 11.13
C GLU A 422 7.45 -35.16 11.87
N LYS A 423 7.38 -35.05 13.20
CA LYS A 423 6.43 -35.83 14.02
C LYS A 423 4.98 -35.57 13.64
N PHE A 424 4.60 -34.31 13.36
CA PHE A 424 3.25 -33.94 12.93
C PHE A 424 2.92 -34.51 11.55
N CYS A 425 3.81 -34.36 10.58
CA CYS A 425 3.59 -34.87 9.22
C CYS A 425 3.55 -36.39 9.17
N ASN A 426 4.44 -37.08 9.89
CA ASN A 426 4.40 -38.53 10.00
C ASN A 426 3.10 -39.03 10.63
N ALA A 427 2.65 -38.38 11.71
CA ALA A 427 1.37 -38.73 12.34
C ALA A 427 0.17 -38.50 11.39
N LEU A 428 0.23 -37.46 10.55
CA LEU A 428 -0.80 -37.18 9.56
C LEU A 428 -0.81 -38.28 8.47
N LYS A 429 0.35 -38.70 7.96
CA LYS A 429 0.51 -39.78 6.99
C LYS A 429 0.09 -41.14 7.54
N ASP A 430 0.34 -41.41 8.81
CA ASP A 430 0.00 -42.69 9.47
C ASP A 430 -1.48 -42.80 9.90
N GLY A 431 -2.25 -41.72 9.78
CA GLY A 431 -3.63 -41.66 10.27
C GLY A 431 -3.73 -41.63 11.80
N ASN A 432 -2.72 -41.06 12.48
CA ASN A 432 -2.70 -40.96 13.94
C ASN A 432 -3.32 -39.62 14.40
N SER A 433 -4.66 -39.60 14.48
CA SER A 433 -5.43 -38.40 14.85
C SER A 433 -5.10 -37.88 16.24
N GLU A 434 -4.69 -38.70 17.20
CA GLU A 434 -4.35 -38.27 18.56
C GLU A 434 -3.06 -37.45 18.58
N VAL A 435 -2.03 -37.90 17.88
CA VAL A 435 -0.76 -37.14 17.78
C VAL A 435 -0.93 -35.86 16.97
N VAL A 436 -1.72 -35.89 15.90
CA VAL A 436 -2.09 -34.70 15.11
C VAL A 436 -2.82 -33.68 15.99
N GLU A 437 -3.83 -34.12 16.73
CA GLU A 437 -4.62 -33.28 17.66
C GLU A 437 -3.75 -32.67 18.76
N GLN A 438 -2.89 -33.47 19.41
CA GLN A 438 -1.96 -33.01 20.44
C GLN A 438 -0.97 -31.97 19.90
N SER A 439 -0.41 -32.23 18.72
CA SER A 439 0.54 -31.32 18.07
C SER A 439 -0.10 -30.00 17.73
N LEU A 440 -1.29 -30.00 17.12
CA LEU A 440 -2.06 -28.80 16.83
C LEU A 440 -2.49 -28.06 18.10
N ASN A 441 -2.98 -28.77 19.14
CA ASN A 441 -3.37 -28.14 20.39
C ASN A 441 -2.16 -27.49 21.11
N ASN A 442 -0.99 -28.14 21.11
CA ASN A 442 0.23 -27.59 21.66
C ASN A 442 0.69 -26.36 20.87
N TYR A 443 0.59 -26.42 19.56
CA TYR A 443 0.89 -25.33 18.67
C TYR A 443 -0.06 -24.14 18.91
N LEU A 444 -1.37 -24.34 18.93
CA LEU A 444 -2.37 -23.32 19.18
C LEU A 444 -2.24 -22.66 20.56
N LYS A 445 -1.82 -23.40 21.59
CA LYS A 445 -1.55 -22.85 22.92
C LYS A 445 -0.35 -21.88 22.91
N ARG A 446 0.67 -22.19 22.12
CA ARG A 446 1.92 -21.39 22.05
C ARG A 446 1.81 -20.22 21.08
N THR A 447 0.99 -20.34 20.02
CA THR A 447 1.03 -19.43 18.90
C THR A 447 -0.04 -18.34 18.89
N ILE A 448 -1.34 -18.60 18.88
CA ILE A 448 -2.36 -17.56 18.71
C ILE A 448 -3.59 -17.79 19.59
N SER A 449 -4.20 -16.71 20.09
CA SER A 449 -5.45 -16.73 20.84
C SER A 449 -6.53 -16.00 20.05
N ILE A 450 -7.36 -16.74 19.34
CA ILE A 450 -8.60 -16.17 18.79
C ILE A 450 -9.61 -16.03 19.92
N ARG A 451 -10.03 -14.80 20.22
CA ARG A 451 -11.19 -14.58 21.09
C ARG A 451 -12.46 -14.66 20.25
N ASP A 452 -13.50 -15.27 20.82
CA ASP A 452 -14.83 -15.28 20.25
C ASP A 452 -15.39 -13.87 20.25
N THR A 453 -15.36 -13.23 19.09
CA THR A 453 -16.07 -11.97 18.89
C THR A 453 -16.55 -11.91 17.46
N PHE A 454 -17.86 -11.87 17.29
CA PHE A 454 -18.69 -11.43 16.14
C PHE A 454 -18.19 -11.59 14.69
N VAL A 455 -17.14 -12.36 14.43
CA VAL A 455 -16.64 -12.64 13.07
C VAL A 455 -17.45 -13.76 12.45
N LYS A 456 -17.87 -13.62 11.19
CA LYS A 456 -18.57 -14.67 10.44
C LYS A 456 -17.78 -15.98 10.50
N LYS A 457 -18.47 -17.12 10.72
CA LYS A 457 -17.92 -18.46 10.83
C LYS A 457 -16.88 -18.79 9.76
N LYS A 458 -17.17 -18.49 8.49
CA LYS A 458 -16.29 -18.72 7.34
C LYS A 458 -14.93 -18.01 7.46
N MET A 459 -14.86 -16.85 8.10
CA MET A 459 -13.60 -16.14 8.31
C MET A 459 -12.70 -16.80 9.36
N LYS A 460 -13.31 -17.43 10.36
CA LYS A 460 -12.57 -18.22 11.37
C LYS A 460 -12.02 -19.50 10.75
N GLU A 461 -12.77 -20.16 9.91
CA GLU A 461 -12.34 -21.35 9.16
C GLU A 461 -11.15 -21.04 8.27
N ASN A 462 -11.20 -19.97 7.47
CA ASN A 462 -10.09 -19.52 6.62
C ASN A 462 -8.80 -19.24 7.40
N PHE A 463 -8.90 -18.78 8.64
CA PHE A 463 -7.73 -18.55 9.48
C PHE A 463 -7.03 -19.87 9.86
N TYR A 464 -7.78 -20.88 10.33
CA TYR A 464 -7.18 -22.17 10.67
C TYR A 464 -6.72 -22.96 9.43
N HIS A 465 -7.43 -22.78 8.32
CA HIS A 465 -7.03 -23.29 7.02
C HIS A 465 -5.65 -22.75 6.62
N GLY A 466 -5.45 -21.43 6.71
CA GLY A 466 -4.16 -20.79 6.46
C GLY A 466 -3.03 -21.33 7.36
N ILE A 467 -3.30 -21.54 8.66
CA ILE A 467 -2.33 -22.13 9.59
C ILE A 467 -1.91 -23.54 9.12
N LEU A 468 -2.85 -24.40 8.80
CA LEU A 468 -2.55 -25.76 8.37
C LEU A 468 -1.78 -25.79 7.05
N LEU A 469 -2.18 -25.01 6.06
CA LEU A 469 -1.43 -24.86 4.81
C LEU A 469 0.02 -24.43 5.06
N GLY A 470 0.22 -23.49 5.98
CA GLY A 470 1.55 -23.04 6.33
C GLY A 470 2.41 -24.13 6.96
N ILE A 471 1.85 -24.94 7.84
CA ILE A 471 2.56 -26.08 8.46
C ILE A 471 2.90 -27.13 7.41
N LEU A 472 1.94 -27.49 6.56
CA LEU A 472 2.04 -28.55 5.57
C LEU A 472 2.96 -28.20 4.39
N GLY A 473 3.00 -26.93 3.98
CA GLY A 473 3.85 -26.43 2.89
C GLY A 473 5.37 -26.52 3.17
N PHE A 474 5.78 -27.02 4.35
CA PHE A 474 7.19 -27.33 4.66
C PHE A 474 7.64 -28.70 4.22
N GLN A 475 6.71 -29.61 4.04
CA GLN A 475 7.04 -30.93 3.56
C GLN A 475 7.34 -30.82 2.06
N GLN A 476 8.64 -30.67 1.73
CA GLN A 476 9.10 -30.42 0.36
C GLN A 476 8.68 -31.50 -0.63
N ASN A 477 8.40 -32.69 -0.12
CA ASN A 477 8.09 -33.86 -0.91
C ASN A 477 6.57 -34.15 -0.99
N TRP A 478 5.72 -33.24 -0.44
CA TRP A 478 4.27 -33.36 -0.54
C TRP A 478 3.70 -32.31 -1.51
N SER A 479 2.79 -32.76 -2.37
CA SER A 479 1.97 -31.85 -3.17
C SER A 479 0.78 -31.42 -2.33
N VAL A 480 0.77 -30.14 -1.87
CA VAL A 480 -0.30 -29.59 -1.02
C VAL A 480 -1.11 -28.59 -1.83
N SER A 481 -2.37 -28.90 -2.06
CA SER A 481 -3.32 -28.07 -2.78
C SER A 481 -4.39 -27.51 -1.83
N SER A 482 -4.82 -26.27 -2.07
CA SER A 482 -5.85 -25.59 -1.30
C SER A 482 -7.03 -25.23 -2.18
N ASN A 483 -8.25 -25.41 -1.69
CA ASN A 483 -9.49 -25.13 -2.42
C ASN A 483 -9.49 -25.76 -3.83
N LYS A 484 -8.96 -26.98 -3.96
CA LYS A 484 -8.93 -27.70 -5.22
C LYS A 484 -10.32 -28.27 -5.50
N GLU A 485 -10.79 -28.10 -6.72
CA GLU A 485 -12.04 -28.72 -7.17
C GLU A 485 -11.90 -30.24 -7.10
N SER A 486 -12.80 -30.91 -6.40
CA SER A 486 -12.76 -32.36 -6.20
C SER A 486 -14.18 -32.89 -5.95
N GLY A 487 -14.58 -33.89 -6.70
CA GLY A 487 -15.95 -34.40 -6.65
C GLY A 487 -17.00 -33.31 -6.90
N ASP A 488 -18.03 -33.23 -6.05
CA ASP A 488 -19.11 -32.24 -6.17
C ASP A 488 -18.83 -30.91 -5.41
N GLY A 489 -17.56 -30.52 -5.23
CA GLY A 489 -17.23 -29.30 -4.52
C GLY A 489 -15.73 -28.97 -4.47
N TYR A 490 -15.33 -28.22 -3.46
CA TYR A 490 -13.95 -27.80 -3.23
C TYR A 490 -13.51 -28.31 -1.86
N SER A 491 -12.42 -29.12 -1.83
CA SER A 491 -11.81 -29.55 -0.57
C SER A 491 -10.97 -28.42 0.02
N ASP A 492 -10.97 -28.25 1.36
CA ASP A 492 -10.14 -27.23 2.01
C ASP A 492 -8.65 -27.47 1.74
N ILE A 493 -8.15 -28.68 2.02
CA ILE A 493 -6.76 -29.07 1.74
C ILE A 493 -6.73 -30.50 1.19
N LEU A 494 -6.02 -30.66 0.08
CA LEU A 494 -5.73 -31.94 -0.54
C LEU A 494 -4.21 -32.13 -0.59
N ILE A 495 -3.72 -33.29 -0.16
CA ILE A 495 -2.31 -33.62 -0.10
C ILE A 495 -2.06 -34.94 -0.82
N GLU A 496 -1.07 -34.95 -1.69
CA GLU A 496 -0.48 -36.15 -2.29
C GLU A 496 0.92 -36.33 -1.70
N THR A 497 1.20 -37.47 -1.10
CA THR A 497 2.49 -37.73 -0.47
C THR A 497 3.55 -38.15 -1.51
N GLU A 498 4.84 -38.13 -1.13
CA GLU A 498 5.97 -38.41 -2.01
C GLU A 498 5.92 -39.78 -2.73
N ASP A 499 5.36 -40.78 -2.07
CA ASP A 499 5.20 -42.13 -2.61
C ASP A 499 4.09 -42.24 -3.66
N GLN A 500 3.25 -41.20 -3.80
CA GLN A 500 2.05 -41.20 -4.65
C GLN A 500 1.04 -42.31 -4.30
N GLU A 501 1.27 -43.04 -3.22
CA GLU A 501 0.37 -44.12 -2.75
C GLU A 501 -0.64 -43.63 -1.73
N THR A 502 -0.30 -42.53 -1.01
CA THR A 502 -1.14 -41.96 0.06
C THR A 502 -1.66 -40.56 -0.29
N GLY A 503 -2.97 -40.42 -0.29
CA GLY A 503 -3.66 -39.14 -0.40
C GLY A 503 -4.30 -38.75 0.93
N ILE A 504 -4.28 -37.45 1.26
CA ILE A 504 -4.87 -36.94 2.49
C ILE A 504 -5.83 -35.79 2.14
N ILE A 505 -7.07 -35.90 2.58
CA ILE A 505 -8.10 -34.89 2.44
C ILE A 505 -8.40 -34.31 3.81
N ILE A 506 -8.32 -32.99 3.94
CA ILE A 506 -8.62 -32.30 5.21
C ILE A 506 -9.74 -31.30 4.98
N GLU A 507 -10.79 -31.41 5.78
CA GLU A 507 -11.88 -30.44 5.88
C GLU A 507 -11.85 -29.77 7.24
N ILE A 508 -11.98 -28.44 7.26
CA ILE A 508 -11.81 -27.60 8.44
C ILE A 508 -13.09 -26.88 8.77
N LYS A 509 -13.52 -26.96 10.03
CA LYS A 509 -14.70 -26.22 10.50
C LYS A 509 -14.45 -25.53 11.83
N TYR A 510 -15.14 -24.40 12.03
CA TYR A 510 -15.13 -23.71 13.31
C TYR A 510 -16.38 -24.04 14.14
N ALA A 511 -16.16 -24.50 15.37
CA ALA A 511 -17.21 -24.89 16.30
C ALA A 511 -17.70 -23.67 17.11
N GLU A 512 -18.72 -22.96 16.64
CA GLU A 512 -19.22 -21.75 17.29
C GLU A 512 -19.65 -21.94 18.74
N THR A 513 -20.25 -23.09 19.05
CA THR A 513 -20.72 -23.46 20.40
C THR A 513 -19.68 -24.19 21.24
N GLY A 514 -18.48 -24.46 20.67
CA GLY A 514 -17.43 -25.24 21.33
C GLY A 514 -17.61 -26.74 21.32
N ASN A 515 -18.66 -27.27 20.66
CA ASN A 515 -18.85 -28.71 20.47
C ASN A 515 -17.94 -29.23 19.34
N LEU A 516 -16.66 -29.40 19.66
CA LEU A 516 -15.64 -29.80 18.73
C LEU A 516 -15.89 -31.17 18.09
N GLU A 517 -16.39 -32.11 18.86
CA GLU A 517 -16.58 -33.49 18.38
C GLU A 517 -17.70 -33.59 17.34
N ALA A 518 -18.82 -32.93 17.55
CA ALA A 518 -19.90 -32.91 16.56
C ALA A 518 -19.46 -32.24 15.27
N VAL A 519 -18.77 -31.09 15.39
CA VAL A 519 -18.32 -30.30 14.23
C VAL A 519 -17.21 -31.01 13.43
N SER A 520 -16.32 -31.79 14.09
CA SER A 520 -15.32 -32.59 13.36
C SER A 520 -15.95 -33.76 12.61
N LYS A 521 -17.04 -34.36 13.14
CA LYS A 521 -17.85 -35.35 12.43
C LYS A 521 -18.58 -34.75 11.22
N ASP A 522 -19.12 -33.52 11.38
CA ASP A 522 -19.75 -32.80 10.27
C ASP A 522 -18.74 -32.46 9.15
N ALA A 523 -17.47 -32.20 9.51
CA ALA A 523 -16.39 -31.97 8.51
C ALA A 523 -16.13 -33.28 7.72
N LEU A 524 -15.97 -34.41 8.41
CA LEU A 524 -15.83 -35.72 7.73
C LEU A 524 -17.02 -36.05 6.82
N LYS A 525 -18.23 -35.84 7.32
CA LYS A 525 -19.45 -36.07 6.54
C LYS A 525 -19.46 -35.22 5.25
N GLN A 526 -18.97 -33.99 5.28
CA GLN A 526 -18.88 -33.16 4.09
C GLN A 526 -17.94 -33.77 3.05
N ILE A 527 -16.78 -34.32 3.46
CA ILE A 527 -15.86 -35.01 2.54
C ILE A 527 -16.57 -36.16 1.84
N GLU A 528 -17.34 -36.96 2.58
CA GLU A 528 -18.09 -38.11 2.04
C GLU A 528 -19.25 -37.66 1.14
N ASP A 529 -20.11 -36.75 1.61
CA ASP A 529 -21.27 -36.23 0.86
C ASP A 529 -20.88 -35.56 -0.46
N ARG A 530 -19.67 -34.95 -0.53
CA ARG A 530 -19.14 -34.26 -1.70
C ARG A 530 -18.14 -35.07 -2.52
N ARG A 531 -17.87 -36.32 -2.09
CA ARG A 531 -16.99 -37.27 -2.80
C ARG A 531 -15.61 -36.70 -3.16
N TYR A 532 -14.99 -35.98 -2.22
CA TYR A 532 -13.70 -35.31 -2.45
C TYR A 532 -12.56 -36.28 -2.78
N GLU A 533 -12.72 -37.57 -2.56
CA GLU A 533 -11.76 -38.63 -2.91
C GLU A 533 -11.72 -38.97 -4.41
N GLU A 534 -12.73 -38.63 -5.20
CA GLU A 534 -12.83 -39.08 -6.60
C GLU A 534 -11.61 -38.70 -7.43
N GLN A 535 -11.09 -37.49 -7.24
CA GLN A 535 -9.90 -37.03 -7.98
C GLN A 535 -8.67 -37.88 -7.64
N LEU A 536 -8.41 -38.15 -6.35
CA LEU A 536 -7.25 -38.95 -5.93
C LEU A 536 -7.38 -40.41 -6.45
N LEU A 537 -8.59 -40.94 -6.49
CA LEU A 537 -8.87 -42.28 -7.05
C LEU A 537 -8.60 -42.30 -8.56
N GLU A 538 -8.98 -41.25 -9.30
CA GLU A 538 -8.69 -41.12 -10.75
C GLU A 538 -7.19 -40.99 -11.01
N GLU A 539 -6.46 -40.37 -10.11
CA GLU A 539 -5.00 -40.22 -10.18
C GLU A 539 -4.26 -41.51 -9.73
N GLY A 540 -4.98 -42.55 -9.28
CA GLY A 540 -4.45 -43.87 -8.94
C GLY A 540 -3.90 -43.99 -7.51
N VAL A 541 -4.33 -43.12 -6.60
CA VAL A 541 -3.94 -43.18 -5.18
C VAL A 541 -4.65 -44.33 -4.48
N GLU A 542 -3.91 -45.23 -3.86
CA GLU A 542 -4.47 -46.46 -3.24
C GLU A 542 -4.96 -46.26 -1.81
N HIS A 543 -4.29 -45.36 -1.04
CA HIS A 543 -4.62 -45.12 0.36
C HIS A 543 -5.09 -43.68 0.57
N ILE A 544 -6.35 -43.49 0.95
CA ILE A 544 -6.90 -42.15 1.16
C ILE A 544 -7.29 -41.97 2.62
N LEU A 545 -6.67 -40.97 3.27
CA LEU A 545 -6.99 -40.59 4.65
C LEU A 545 -7.86 -39.31 4.64
N LYS A 546 -9.04 -39.38 5.28
CA LYS A 546 -10.00 -38.30 5.37
C LYS A 546 -9.97 -37.70 6.78
N TYR A 547 -9.59 -36.44 6.91
CA TYR A 547 -9.51 -35.75 8.19
C TYR A 547 -10.61 -34.70 8.33
N GLY A 548 -11.41 -34.80 9.38
CA GLY A 548 -12.33 -33.76 9.84
C GLY A 548 -11.70 -33.03 11.03
N ILE A 549 -11.37 -31.75 10.87
CA ILE A 549 -10.71 -30.95 11.91
C ILE A 549 -11.64 -29.81 12.34
N ALA A 550 -12.09 -29.85 13.59
CA ALA A 550 -12.86 -28.78 14.19
C ALA A 550 -11.98 -27.89 15.08
N PHE A 551 -12.09 -26.58 14.94
CA PHE A 551 -11.39 -25.62 15.78
C PHE A 551 -12.35 -24.80 16.65
N TYR A 552 -11.93 -24.51 17.87
CA TYR A 552 -12.60 -23.59 18.78
C TYR A 552 -11.56 -22.91 19.67
N LYS A 553 -11.35 -21.60 19.48
CA LYS A 553 -10.33 -20.86 20.23
C LYS A 553 -8.94 -21.50 20.09
N LYS A 554 -8.33 -21.92 21.21
CA LYS A 554 -7.00 -22.58 21.27
C LYS A 554 -7.09 -24.10 21.29
N LYS A 555 -8.18 -24.66 20.86
CA LYS A 555 -8.41 -26.11 20.88
C LYS A 555 -8.86 -26.60 19.50
N CYS A 556 -8.42 -27.76 19.15
CA CYS A 556 -8.98 -28.49 18.03
C CYS A 556 -9.37 -29.93 18.45
N LYS A 557 -10.23 -30.52 17.65
CA LYS A 557 -10.54 -31.95 17.64
C LYS A 557 -10.26 -32.48 16.25
N VAL A 558 -9.55 -33.58 16.18
CA VAL A 558 -9.19 -34.25 14.93
C VAL A 558 -9.82 -35.64 14.89
N ILE A 559 -10.52 -35.94 13.82
CA ILE A 559 -11.06 -37.28 13.54
C ILE A 559 -10.55 -37.69 12.16
N VAL A 560 -10.18 -38.95 12.00
CA VAL A 560 -9.72 -39.52 10.74
C VAL A 560 -10.51 -40.77 10.39
N VAL A 561 -10.78 -40.95 9.09
CA VAL A 561 -11.28 -42.17 8.48
C VAL A 561 -10.30 -42.61 7.40
N LYS A 562 -9.99 -43.91 7.36
CA LYS A 562 -9.09 -44.55 6.40
C LYS A 562 -9.87 -45.18 5.27
#